data_98beb20387463043d42598c631171776
#
_entry.id   98beb20387463043d42598c631171776
#
_cell.length_a   1.000
_cell.length_b   1.000
_cell.length_c   1.000
_cell.angle_alpha   90.00
_cell.angle_beta   90.00
_cell.angle_gamma   90.00
#
_symmetry.space_group_name_H-M   'P 1'
#
loop_
_entity.id
_entity.type
_entity.pdbx_description
1 polymer ?
#
loop_
_entity_poly.entity_id
_entity_poly.type
_entity_poly.pdbx_seq_one_letter_code
_entity_poly.pdbx_strand_id
1 'polypeptide(L)'
;MFKFSRTLQLKFVIGFLLVGSLLTFSVWAEDSKDQLTKNANASSSQGYKFGSGDLIKVTVFNHEDLSGEYTINGAGLIALPLIGDVLAKDLTVKQVEEGIATKLKPDYLLNPRVSVQVLNYRPFYILGEVKEPKSYPYVDGMTYLNAVAIAGGFTYRAKEDHVLVIRANDAKKNEVKLTIDDKVQPGDQIHIEERFF
;
A
#
# COMPACT_ATOMS: atom_id res chain seq x y z
N MET A 1 53.41 43.51 17.18
CA MET A 1 54.74 44.08 16.90
C MET A 1 55.24 43.45 15.63
N PHE A 2 55.45 44.30 14.61
CA PHE A 2 56.22 44.10 13.37
C PHE A 2 55.74 43.03 12.42
N LYS A 3 55.14 43.39 11.30
CA LYS A 3 55.57 44.09 10.05
C LYS A 3 56.09 43.13 8.99
N PHE A 4 55.33 43.13 7.84
CA PHE A 4 55.83 43.54 6.52
C PHE A 4 56.73 42.50 5.83
N SER A 5 56.65 42.17 4.57
CA SER A 5 56.42 42.92 3.35
C SER A 5 56.48 41.96 2.18
N ARG A 6 55.55 42.05 1.20
CA ARG A 6 55.79 42.56 -0.17
C ARG A 6 56.60 41.71 -1.13
N THR A 7 55.86 41.27 -2.16
CA THR A 7 56.11 41.53 -3.59
C THR A 7 57.27 40.88 -4.30
N LEU A 8 57.02 40.28 -5.42
CA LEU A 8 57.27 40.80 -6.76
C LEU A 8 57.27 39.67 -7.78
N GLN A 9 56.34 39.74 -8.74
CA GLN A 9 56.60 39.85 -10.18
C GLN A 9 57.52 38.80 -10.80
N LEU A 10 57.32 38.23 -11.88
CA LEU A 10 56.79 38.59 -13.19
C LEU A 10 57.45 37.67 -14.24
N LYS A 11 56.68 37.28 -15.19
CA LYS A 11 57.05 37.05 -16.60
C LYS A 11 57.44 35.66 -17.13
N PHE A 12 56.56 35.27 -18.06
CA PHE A 12 56.81 34.80 -19.42
C PHE A 12 57.62 33.50 -19.59
N VAL A 13 57.00 32.56 -20.27
CA VAL A 13 57.24 32.32 -21.71
C VAL A 13 56.22 31.28 -22.25
N ILE A 14 55.63 31.63 -23.37
CA ILE A 14 54.81 30.93 -24.32
C ILE A 14 55.55 29.64 -24.78
N GLY A 15 54.80 28.53 -24.78
CA GLY A 15 55.24 27.29 -25.44
C GLY A 15 54.02 26.50 -25.89
N PHE A 16 53.69 26.70 -27.13
CA PHE A 16 52.71 26.07 -28.01
C PHE A 16 53.10 24.61 -28.25
N LEU A 17 52.22 23.64 -27.95
CA LEU A 17 52.14 22.41 -28.75
C LEU A 17 50.76 21.72 -28.53
N LEU A 18 50.04 21.68 -29.62
CA LEU A 18 48.88 20.83 -29.89
C LEU A 18 49.27 19.36 -29.67
N VAL A 19 48.36 18.52 -29.14
CA VAL A 19 47.93 17.25 -29.72
C VAL A 19 47.06 16.51 -28.66
N GLY A 20 45.90 16.03 -29.09
CA GLY A 20 45.26 14.85 -28.50
C GLY A 20 44.01 15.10 -27.66
N SER A 21 42.93 15.53 -28.32
CA SER A 21 41.56 15.29 -27.88
C SER A 21 41.29 13.79 -27.74
N LEU A 22 41.19 13.30 -26.53
CA LEU A 22 40.51 12.03 -26.24
C LEU A 22 39.34 12.36 -25.31
N LEU A 23 38.19 12.44 -25.92
CA LEU A 23 36.88 12.53 -25.26
C LEU A 23 36.70 11.24 -24.41
N THR A 24 36.94 11.32 -23.13
CA THR A 24 36.35 10.36 -22.19
C THR A 24 34.94 10.78 -21.89
N PHE A 25 33.99 10.28 -22.68
CA PHE A 25 32.60 10.23 -22.31
C PHE A 25 32.49 9.27 -21.13
N SER A 26 32.52 9.80 -19.92
CA SER A 26 32.12 9.07 -18.71
C SER A 26 30.64 8.81 -18.80
N VAL A 27 30.30 7.54 -19.01
CA VAL A 27 28.94 7.00 -18.94
C VAL A 27 28.40 7.22 -17.53
N TRP A 28 27.56 8.21 -17.37
CA TRP A 28 26.69 8.42 -16.20
C TRP A 28 25.29 7.89 -16.54
N ALA A 29 25.15 6.56 -16.66
CA ALA A 29 23.87 5.96 -17.01
C ALA A 29 23.59 4.64 -16.25
N GLU A 30 23.98 4.55 -14.97
CA GLU A 30 23.70 3.34 -14.19
C GLU A 30 22.98 3.56 -12.86
N ASP A 31 22.68 4.80 -12.49
CA ASP A 31 22.08 5.09 -11.18
C ASP A 31 20.55 5.32 -11.21
N SER A 32 19.95 5.31 -12.40
CA SER A 32 18.51 5.64 -12.54
C SER A 32 17.59 4.43 -12.40
N LYS A 33 18.08 3.20 -12.53
CA LYS A 33 17.25 1.99 -12.42
C LYS A 33 17.05 1.54 -10.98
N ASP A 34 18.03 1.76 -10.11
CA ASP A 34 17.92 1.38 -8.70
C ASP A 34 17.00 2.30 -7.88
N GLN A 35 16.84 3.55 -8.30
CA GLN A 35 15.93 4.50 -7.64
C GLN A 35 14.45 4.22 -7.98
N LEU A 36 14.17 3.74 -9.19
CA LEU A 36 12.80 3.43 -9.63
C LEU A 36 12.26 2.16 -8.94
N THR A 37 13.12 1.17 -8.70
CA THR A 37 12.73 -0.06 -7.98
C THR A 37 12.58 0.17 -6.48
N LYS A 38 13.37 1.07 -5.88
CA LYS A 38 13.20 1.46 -4.47
C LYS A 38 11.92 2.27 -4.23
N ASN A 39 11.55 3.15 -5.15
CA ASN A 39 10.33 3.96 -5.03
C ASN A 39 9.04 3.15 -5.30
N ALA A 40 9.09 2.14 -6.17
CA ALA A 40 7.97 1.23 -6.41
C ALA A 40 7.68 0.35 -5.17
N ASN A 41 8.71 -0.07 -4.44
CA ASN A 41 8.56 -0.84 -3.21
C ASN A 41 8.21 0.03 -1.98
N ALA A 42 8.49 1.33 -2.00
CA ALA A 42 8.11 2.25 -0.91
C ALA A 42 6.65 2.69 -0.99
N SER A 43 6.04 2.71 -2.18
CA SER A 43 4.61 3.06 -2.35
C SER A 43 3.66 1.93 -1.94
N SER A 44 4.12 0.68 -1.87
CA SER A 44 3.35 -0.46 -1.39
C SER A 44 3.45 -0.66 0.13
N SER A 45 4.26 0.11 0.84
CA SER A 45 4.50 -0.05 2.28
C SER A 45 3.62 0.82 3.20
N GLN A 46 2.76 1.69 2.65
CA GLN A 46 1.55 2.09 3.38
C GLN A 46 0.51 1.00 3.17
N GLY A 47 0.84 -0.19 3.65
CA GLY A 47 0.17 -1.43 3.35
C GLY A 47 -1.28 -1.42 3.79
N TYR A 48 -2.08 -2.13 3.03
CA TYR A 48 -3.41 -2.55 3.40
C TYR A 48 -3.49 -2.86 4.91
N LYS A 49 -4.51 -2.34 5.57
CA LYS A 49 -4.84 -2.65 6.96
C LYS A 49 -6.00 -3.62 7.01
N PHE A 50 -5.78 -4.68 7.72
CA PHE A 50 -6.79 -5.71 7.91
C PHE A 50 -8.08 -5.17 8.54
N GLY A 51 -9.17 -5.80 8.22
CA GLY A 51 -10.46 -5.55 8.85
C GLY A 51 -11.24 -6.83 9.10
N SER A 52 -12.32 -6.71 9.86
CA SER A 52 -13.21 -7.85 10.12
C SER A 52 -13.81 -8.37 8.81
N GLY A 53 -13.78 -9.68 8.62
CA GLY A 53 -14.25 -10.35 7.42
C GLY A 53 -13.16 -10.68 6.39
N ASP A 54 -11.93 -10.18 6.56
CA ASP A 54 -10.83 -10.60 5.71
C ASP A 54 -10.44 -12.06 5.99
N LEU A 55 -10.15 -12.81 4.94
CA LEU A 55 -9.62 -14.17 5.03
C LEU A 55 -8.12 -14.14 4.76
N ILE A 56 -7.33 -14.64 5.68
CA ILE A 56 -5.88 -14.68 5.59
C ILE A 56 -5.36 -16.10 5.73
N LYS A 57 -4.22 -16.35 5.12
CA LYS A 57 -3.41 -17.55 5.33
C LYS A 57 -2.21 -17.18 6.17
N VAL A 58 -2.09 -17.84 7.32
CA VAL A 58 -0.90 -17.77 8.18
C VAL A 58 -0.06 -19.00 7.93
N THR A 59 1.22 -18.81 7.65
CA THR A 59 2.19 -19.89 7.48
C THR A 59 3.32 -19.70 8.49
N VAL A 60 3.49 -20.68 9.37
CA VAL A 60 4.63 -20.75 10.29
C VAL A 60 5.61 -21.77 9.74
N PHE A 61 6.81 -21.30 9.38
CA PHE A 61 7.81 -22.12 8.71
C PHE A 61 8.20 -23.35 9.56
N ASN A 62 8.18 -24.53 8.93
CA ASN A 62 8.39 -25.84 9.55
C ASN A 62 7.36 -26.25 10.63
N HIS A 63 6.19 -25.57 10.70
CA HIS A 63 5.12 -25.86 11.64
C HIS A 63 3.77 -25.83 10.92
N GLU A 64 3.42 -26.95 10.27
CA GLU A 64 2.14 -27.07 9.56
C GLU A 64 0.95 -27.07 10.51
N ASP A 65 1.13 -27.59 11.73
CA ASP A 65 0.16 -27.60 12.81
C ASP A 65 -0.26 -26.21 13.31
N LEU A 66 0.59 -25.19 13.08
CA LEU A 66 0.34 -23.79 13.40
C LEU A 66 -0.04 -22.96 12.16
N SER A 67 0.00 -23.57 11.00
CA SER A 67 -0.33 -22.92 9.72
C SER A 67 -1.78 -23.20 9.35
N GLY A 68 -2.45 -22.23 8.71
CA GLY A 68 -3.85 -22.40 8.33
C GLY A 68 -4.47 -21.13 7.76
N GLU A 69 -5.75 -21.26 7.43
CA GLU A 69 -6.58 -20.15 6.96
C GLU A 69 -7.46 -19.65 8.10
N TYR A 70 -7.47 -18.33 8.27
CA TYR A 70 -8.15 -17.68 9.38
C TYR A 70 -8.96 -16.50 8.89
N THR A 71 -10.22 -16.42 9.32
CA THR A 71 -11.05 -15.24 9.10
C THR A 71 -10.92 -14.30 10.29
N ILE A 72 -10.73 -13.01 10.02
CA ILE A 72 -10.72 -11.98 11.05
C ILE A 72 -12.15 -11.77 11.54
N ASN A 73 -12.39 -12.05 12.80
CA ASN A 73 -13.72 -11.97 13.40
C ASN A 73 -14.21 -10.54 13.61
N GLY A 74 -15.46 -10.37 14.07
CA GLY A 74 -16.07 -9.04 14.31
C GLY A 74 -15.32 -8.19 15.34
N ALA A 75 -14.58 -8.80 16.26
CA ALA A 75 -13.73 -8.11 17.23
C ALA A 75 -12.36 -7.70 16.63
N GLY A 76 -12.06 -8.11 15.40
CA GLY A 76 -10.78 -7.83 14.73
C GLY A 76 -9.67 -8.78 15.11
N LEU A 77 -9.99 -9.94 15.64
CA LEU A 77 -9.06 -10.95 16.13
C LEU A 77 -9.04 -12.18 15.21
N ILE A 78 -7.92 -12.88 15.18
CA ILE A 78 -7.78 -14.22 14.63
C ILE A 78 -7.45 -15.20 15.77
N ALA A 79 -8.10 -16.37 15.78
CA ALA A 79 -7.85 -17.41 16.76
C ALA A 79 -6.85 -18.42 16.19
N LEU A 80 -5.65 -18.46 16.74
CA LEU A 80 -4.57 -19.34 16.33
C LEU A 80 -4.37 -20.47 17.35
N PRO A 81 -4.01 -21.68 16.90
CA PRO A 81 -3.62 -22.75 17.81
C PRO A 81 -2.52 -22.30 18.75
N LEU A 82 -2.51 -22.83 19.97
CA LEU A 82 -1.55 -22.60 21.07
C LEU A 82 -1.54 -21.17 21.64
N ILE A 83 -1.56 -20.12 20.80
CA ILE A 83 -1.40 -18.72 21.24
C ILE A 83 -2.73 -17.96 21.39
N GLY A 84 -3.86 -18.60 21.02
CA GLY A 84 -5.18 -18.00 21.14
C GLY A 84 -5.40 -16.80 20.24
N ASP A 85 -6.12 -15.81 20.75
CA ASP A 85 -6.54 -14.64 19.99
C ASP A 85 -5.39 -13.66 19.72
N VAL A 86 -5.22 -13.28 18.46
CA VAL A 86 -4.24 -12.28 18.00
C VAL A 86 -4.96 -11.14 17.32
N LEU A 87 -4.64 -9.89 17.67
CA LEU A 87 -5.19 -8.70 17.02
C LEU A 87 -4.68 -8.61 15.59
N ALA A 88 -5.59 -8.41 14.66
CA ALA A 88 -5.27 -8.20 13.24
C ALA A 88 -5.88 -6.91 12.70
N LYS A 89 -7.07 -6.51 13.18
CA LYS A 89 -7.77 -5.31 12.69
C LYS A 89 -6.92 -4.05 12.84
N ASP A 90 -6.95 -3.20 11.79
CA ASP A 90 -6.23 -1.93 11.65
C ASP A 90 -4.69 -2.08 11.63
N LEU A 91 -4.18 -3.31 11.62
CA LEU A 91 -2.77 -3.64 11.48
C LEU A 91 -2.42 -3.99 10.03
N THR A 92 -1.17 -3.76 9.65
CA THR A 92 -0.61 -4.20 8.38
C THR A 92 -0.20 -5.67 8.45
N VAL A 93 0.02 -6.30 7.28
CA VAL A 93 0.53 -7.68 7.18
C VAL A 93 1.75 -7.88 8.08
N LYS A 94 2.73 -6.99 7.98
CA LYS A 94 3.98 -7.07 8.76
C LYS A 94 3.73 -6.99 10.26
N GLN A 95 2.85 -6.11 10.71
CA GLN A 95 2.51 -5.97 12.13
C GLN A 95 1.82 -7.23 12.69
N VAL A 96 0.96 -7.87 11.89
CA VAL A 96 0.33 -9.13 12.27
C VAL A 96 1.35 -10.26 12.34
N GLU A 97 2.26 -10.38 11.36
CA GLU A 97 3.37 -11.35 11.38
C GLU A 97 4.23 -11.21 12.64
N GLU A 98 4.61 -9.96 12.97
CA GLU A 98 5.41 -9.65 14.17
C GLU A 98 4.63 -9.96 15.46
N GLY A 99 3.33 -9.67 15.48
CA GLY A 99 2.44 -9.98 16.63
C GLY A 99 2.32 -11.48 16.89
N ILE A 100 2.13 -12.28 15.84
CA ILE A 100 2.09 -13.74 15.93
C ILE A 100 3.45 -14.28 16.38
N ALA A 101 4.55 -13.83 15.75
CA ALA A 101 5.89 -14.26 16.11
C ALA A 101 6.24 -13.95 17.57
N THR A 102 5.80 -12.79 18.07
CA THR A 102 6.01 -12.40 19.47
C THR A 102 5.26 -13.31 20.44
N LYS A 103 4.01 -13.66 20.12
CA LYS A 103 3.20 -14.57 20.96
C LYS A 103 3.69 -16.03 20.94
N LEU A 104 4.33 -16.45 19.86
CA LEU A 104 4.94 -17.77 19.76
C LEU A 104 6.26 -17.86 20.56
N LYS A 105 6.91 -16.74 20.86
CA LYS A 105 8.14 -16.66 21.66
C LYS A 105 7.84 -16.45 23.16
N PRO A 106 8.70 -16.91 24.02
CA PRO A 106 9.69 -17.98 23.89
C PRO A 106 9.09 -19.36 24.12
N ASP A 107 7.81 -19.42 24.57
CA ASP A 107 7.21 -20.60 25.19
C ASP A 107 6.98 -21.75 24.22
N TYR A 108 6.74 -21.43 22.96
CA TYR A 108 6.46 -22.43 21.92
C TYR A 108 7.60 -22.57 20.91
N LEU A 109 8.17 -21.44 20.44
CA LEU A 109 9.22 -21.43 19.41
C LEU A 109 10.31 -20.41 19.74
N LEU A 110 11.57 -20.81 19.57
CA LEU A 110 12.70 -19.89 19.80
C LEU A 110 12.85 -18.82 18.70
N ASN A 111 12.69 -19.22 17.44
CA ASN A 111 12.84 -18.34 16.28
C ASN A 111 11.72 -18.57 15.25
N PRO A 112 10.47 -18.22 15.56
CA PRO A 112 9.37 -18.40 14.62
C PRO A 112 9.55 -17.49 13.40
N ARG A 113 9.35 -18.07 12.21
CA ARG A 113 9.24 -17.34 10.94
C ARG A 113 7.80 -17.44 10.50
N VAL A 114 7.11 -16.32 10.52
CA VAL A 114 5.67 -16.22 10.20
C VAL A 114 5.52 -15.44 8.92
N SER A 115 4.68 -15.92 8.02
CA SER A 115 4.23 -15.22 6.83
C SER A 115 2.71 -15.17 6.80
N VAL A 116 2.16 -14.01 6.47
CA VAL A 116 0.72 -13.78 6.36
C VAL A 116 0.39 -13.30 4.95
N GLN A 117 -0.56 -13.98 4.32
CA GLN A 117 -1.07 -13.62 2.99
C GLN A 117 -2.57 -13.36 3.07
N VAL A 118 -3.05 -12.34 2.36
CA VAL A 118 -4.49 -12.12 2.18
C VAL A 118 -4.98 -13.07 1.10
N LEU A 119 -5.93 -13.94 1.43
CA LEU A 119 -6.59 -14.82 0.48
C LEU A 119 -7.83 -14.16 -0.10
N ASN A 120 -8.60 -13.47 0.74
CA ASN A 120 -9.80 -12.79 0.33
C ASN A 120 -10.01 -11.53 1.17
N TYR A 121 -10.31 -10.45 0.49
CA TYR A 121 -10.64 -9.18 1.13
C TYR A 121 -12.13 -9.14 1.46
N ARG A 122 -12.50 -8.40 2.49
CA ARG A 122 -13.89 -8.09 2.77
C ARG A 122 -14.54 -7.38 1.58
N PRO A 123 -15.84 -7.67 1.28
CA PRO A 123 -16.53 -7.06 0.15
C PRO A 123 -16.72 -5.55 0.36
N PHE A 124 -16.88 -4.82 -0.73
CA PHE A 124 -17.42 -3.46 -0.71
C PHE A 124 -18.92 -3.49 -1.01
N TYR A 125 -19.60 -2.40 -0.70
CA TYR A 125 -21.04 -2.24 -0.89
C TYR A 125 -21.28 -1.07 -1.83
N ILE A 126 -22.19 -1.26 -2.80
CA ILE A 126 -22.61 -0.18 -3.69
C ILE A 126 -24.13 -0.06 -3.68
N LEU A 127 -24.60 1.16 -3.58
CA LEU A 127 -26.02 1.50 -3.50
C LEU A 127 -26.30 2.83 -4.23
N GLY A 128 -27.60 3.16 -4.38
CA GLY A 128 -28.06 4.33 -5.14
C GLY A 128 -28.25 4.02 -6.63
N GLU A 129 -27.91 4.95 -7.49
CA GLU A 129 -28.24 4.93 -8.91
C GLU A 129 -27.30 4.04 -9.74
N VAL A 130 -27.22 2.76 -9.38
CA VAL A 130 -26.60 1.67 -10.16
C VAL A 130 -27.64 0.61 -10.48
N LYS A 131 -27.42 -0.20 -11.53
CA LYS A 131 -28.42 -1.21 -11.95
C LYS A 131 -28.58 -2.34 -10.95
N GLU A 132 -27.51 -2.75 -10.29
CA GLU A 132 -27.52 -3.85 -9.32
C GLU A 132 -26.87 -3.44 -8.00
N PRO A 133 -27.59 -2.73 -7.10
CA PRO A 133 -27.07 -2.37 -5.79
C PRO A 133 -26.98 -3.60 -4.88
N LYS A 134 -25.76 -3.96 -4.45
CA LYS A 134 -25.47 -5.06 -3.52
C LYS A 134 -24.01 -5.02 -3.04
N SER A 135 -23.58 -6.02 -2.29
CA SER A 135 -22.17 -6.23 -1.97
C SER A 135 -21.44 -6.96 -3.10
N TYR A 136 -20.17 -6.58 -3.33
CA TYR A 136 -19.32 -7.18 -4.34
C TYR A 136 -17.95 -7.54 -3.78
N PRO A 137 -17.31 -8.60 -4.28
CA PRO A 137 -15.95 -8.93 -3.90
C PRO A 137 -15.00 -7.83 -4.34
N TYR A 138 -14.09 -7.47 -3.44
CA TYR A 138 -13.05 -6.50 -3.76
C TYR A 138 -11.91 -7.16 -4.54
N VAL A 139 -11.39 -6.46 -5.53
CA VAL A 139 -10.19 -6.82 -6.27
C VAL A 139 -9.18 -5.68 -6.13
N ASP A 140 -7.93 -6.03 -5.81
CA ASP A 140 -6.89 -5.03 -5.58
C ASP A 140 -6.67 -4.12 -6.80
N GLY A 141 -6.54 -2.84 -6.53
CA GLY A 141 -6.33 -1.82 -7.54
C GLY A 141 -7.57 -1.33 -8.29
N MET A 142 -8.77 -1.86 -8.01
CA MET A 142 -10.02 -1.42 -8.67
C MET A 142 -10.38 0.02 -8.31
N THR A 143 -10.96 0.73 -9.29
CA THR A 143 -11.51 2.08 -9.13
C THR A 143 -13.01 2.06 -8.88
N TYR A 144 -13.59 3.21 -8.49
CA TYR A 144 -15.05 3.33 -8.36
C TYR A 144 -15.76 3.12 -9.69
N LEU A 145 -15.14 3.52 -10.81
CA LEU A 145 -15.69 3.23 -12.15
C LEU A 145 -15.77 1.70 -12.39
N ASN A 146 -14.74 0.95 -11.99
CA ASN A 146 -14.78 -0.52 -12.09
C ASN A 146 -15.90 -1.10 -11.20
N ALA A 147 -16.07 -0.56 -9.98
CA ALA A 147 -17.13 -0.99 -9.07
C ALA A 147 -18.53 -0.76 -9.65
N VAL A 148 -18.75 0.39 -10.26
CA VAL A 148 -20.00 0.71 -10.96
C VAL A 148 -20.21 -0.21 -12.16
N ALA A 149 -19.16 -0.47 -12.95
CA ALA A 149 -19.25 -1.38 -14.10
C ALA A 149 -19.68 -2.81 -13.68
N ILE A 150 -19.10 -3.32 -12.58
CA ILE A 150 -19.47 -4.64 -12.02
C ILE A 150 -20.91 -4.62 -11.49
N ALA A 151 -21.41 -3.48 -11.00
CA ALA A 151 -22.80 -3.29 -10.59
C ALA A 151 -23.78 -3.07 -11.78
N GLY A 152 -23.36 -3.42 -13.00
CA GLY A 152 -24.17 -3.31 -14.22
C GLY A 152 -24.18 -1.91 -14.83
N GLY A 153 -23.39 -0.98 -14.32
CA GLY A 153 -23.31 0.41 -14.79
C GLY A 153 -24.30 1.35 -14.08
N PHE A 154 -24.19 2.61 -14.39
CA PHE A 154 -25.08 3.66 -13.91
C PHE A 154 -26.51 3.48 -14.42
N THR A 155 -27.49 3.98 -13.65
CA THR A 155 -28.84 4.21 -14.19
C THR A 155 -28.87 5.53 -14.97
N TYR A 156 -29.97 5.75 -15.69
CA TYR A 156 -30.15 7.01 -16.44
C TYR A 156 -30.30 8.26 -15.54
N ARG A 157 -30.52 8.05 -14.24
CA ARG A 157 -30.66 9.11 -13.24
C ARG A 157 -29.39 9.38 -12.46
N ALA A 158 -28.36 8.58 -12.69
CA ALA A 158 -27.12 8.67 -11.93
C ALA A 158 -26.35 9.97 -12.17
N LYS A 159 -25.69 10.44 -11.15
CA LYS A 159 -24.67 11.46 -11.22
C LYS A 159 -23.32 10.76 -11.41
N GLU A 160 -22.70 10.98 -12.58
CA GLU A 160 -21.58 10.16 -13.04
C GLU A 160 -20.20 10.78 -12.77
N ASP A 161 -20.14 12.01 -12.23
CA ASP A 161 -18.89 12.76 -12.05
C ASP A 161 -18.15 12.42 -10.77
N HIS A 162 -18.84 11.85 -9.78
CA HIS A 162 -18.28 11.51 -8.49
C HIS A 162 -19.09 10.43 -7.77
N VAL A 163 -18.53 9.95 -6.68
CA VAL A 163 -19.18 9.02 -5.74
C VAL A 163 -19.12 9.57 -4.32
N LEU A 164 -20.08 9.26 -3.49
CA LEU A 164 -20.01 9.45 -2.05
C LEU A 164 -19.57 8.14 -1.41
N VAL A 165 -18.58 8.20 -0.55
CA VAL A 165 -17.96 7.00 0.04
C VAL A 165 -17.85 7.15 1.54
N ILE A 166 -18.31 6.13 2.25
CA ILE A 166 -18.01 5.94 3.67
C ILE A 166 -16.93 4.87 3.75
N ARG A 167 -15.76 5.26 4.24
CA ARG A 167 -14.63 4.33 4.43
C ARG A 167 -14.88 3.37 5.59
N ALA A 168 -14.58 2.11 5.41
CA ALA A 168 -14.75 1.08 6.45
C ALA A 168 -13.97 1.40 7.74
N ASN A 169 -12.81 2.06 7.60
CA ASN A 169 -11.93 2.41 8.72
C ASN A 169 -12.23 3.78 9.34
N ASP A 170 -13.22 4.52 8.82
CA ASP A 170 -13.63 5.79 9.44
C ASP A 170 -14.62 5.52 10.59
N ALA A 171 -14.14 5.71 11.82
CA ALA A 171 -14.95 5.56 13.02
C ALA A 171 -16.14 6.54 13.08
N LYS A 172 -16.03 7.70 12.41
CA LYS A 172 -17.08 8.73 12.34
C LYS A 172 -18.09 8.47 11.22
N LYS A 173 -17.78 7.54 10.31
CA LYS A 173 -18.60 7.23 9.12
C LYS A 173 -18.96 8.47 8.29
N ASN A 174 -17.98 9.36 8.12
CA ASN A 174 -18.18 10.54 7.29
C ASN A 174 -18.26 10.13 5.82
N GLU A 175 -19.23 10.68 5.11
CA GLU A 175 -19.25 10.61 3.65
C GLU A 175 -18.18 11.53 3.06
N VAL A 176 -17.36 10.98 2.18
CA VAL A 176 -16.33 11.71 1.46
C VAL A 176 -16.68 11.66 -0.02
N LYS A 177 -16.67 12.82 -0.66
CA LYS A 177 -16.84 12.92 -2.11
C LYS A 177 -15.52 12.60 -2.80
N LEU A 178 -15.53 11.59 -3.66
CA LEU A 178 -14.38 11.10 -4.41
C LEU A 178 -14.69 11.04 -5.91
N THR A 179 -13.64 11.03 -6.74
CA THR A 179 -13.81 10.89 -8.19
C THR A 179 -14.00 9.42 -8.56
N ILE A 180 -14.58 9.18 -9.72
CA ILE A 180 -14.79 7.80 -10.23
C ILE A 180 -13.48 7.06 -10.51
N ASP A 181 -12.37 7.78 -10.70
CA ASP A 181 -11.04 7.23 -10.97
C ASP A 181 -10.27 6.89 -9.68
N ASP A 182 -10.75 7.36 -8.53
CA ASP A 182 -10.16 7.02 -7.25
C ASP A 182 -10.31 5.53 -6.93
N LYS A 183 -9.40 5.01 -6.09
CA LYS A 183 -9.37 3.59 -5.74
C LYS A 183 -10.38 3.25 -4.64
N VAL A 184 -11.12 2.17 -4.89
CA VAL A 184 -11.94 1.50 -3.89
C VAL A 184 -11.05 0.90 -2.81
N GLN A 185 -11.52 0.89 -1.57
CA GLN A 185 -10.89 0.13 -0.49
C GLN A 185 -11.82 -0.98 0.00
N PRO A 186 -11.27 -2.10 0.49
CA PRO A 186 -12.10 -3.17 1.06
C PRO A 186 -13.03 -2.66 2.17
N GLY A 187 -14.30 -3.01 2.05
CA GLY A 187 -15.33 -2.61 3.01
C GLY A 187 -15.91 -1.20 2.79
N ASP A 188 -15.55 -0.50 1.72
CA ASP A 188 -16.15 0.79 1.37
C ASP A 188 -17.66 0.64 1.16
N GLN A 189 -18.39 1.66 1.60
CA GLN A 189 -19.79 1.84 1.24
C GLN A 189 -19.87 2.97 0.23
N ILE A 190 -20.24 2.64 -0.99
CA ILE A 190 -20.26 3.53 -2.14
C ILE A 190 -21.72 3.92 -2.40
N HIS A 191 -22.00 5.20 -2.45
CA HIS A 191 -23.30 5.74 -2.77
C HIS A 191 -23.24 6.56 -4.05
N ILE A 192 -24.03 6.17 -5.05
CA ILE A 192 -24.20 6.89 -6.30
C ILE A 192 -25.44 7.76 -6.19
N GLU A 193 -25.24 9.06 -6.20
CA GLU A 193 -26.33 10.04 -6.09
C GLU A 193 -27.17 10.09 -7.36
N GLU A 194 -28.42 10.49 -7.17
CA GLU A 194 -29.29 10.90 -8.26
C GLU A 194 -28.92 12.30 -8.72
N ARG A 195 -28.92 12.55 -10.03
CA ARG A 195 -28.81 13.90 -10.59
C ARG A 195 -30.15 14.62 -10.50
N PHE A 196 -30.15 15.82 -9.97
CA PHE A 196 -31.28 16.72 -10.03
C PHE A 196 -31.24 17.51 -11.34
N PHE A 197 -32.39 17.63 -11.99
CA PHE A 197 -32.58 18.39 -13.23
C PHE A 197 -32.89 19.85 -12.93
#